data_515c59b0fc2ceb783634a12c1b7e2e31
#
_entry.id   515c59b0fc2ceb783634a12c1b7e2e31
#
_cell.length_a   1.000
_cell.length_b   1.000
_cell.length_c   1.000
_cell.angle_alpha   90.00
_cell.angle_beta   90.00
_cell.angle_gamma   90.00
#
_symmetry.space_group_name_H-M   'P 1'
#
loop_
_entity.id
_entity.type
_entity.pdbx_description
1 polymer ?
#
loop_
_entity_poly.entity_id
_entity_poly.type
_entity_poly.pdbx_seq_one_letter_code
_entity_poly.pdbx_strand_id
1 'polypeptide(L)'
;MGETEILAVDDPSAGLEIRRRRVPGYPINLGPVPHLAEERTRLHGLSWEHFDARMLGSTVGAELSGIDLARALPEPAIREVQLALDSYKVVFFRDQDMTAEQHLGFARRFGELEVHPFFPSNEMQPELVKFTKGVDTGGYENQWHHDVTWRERPSRSTILRALEVPDVGGDTLFADMCAAYDGLPEDLRVEAEGLTAIHSFERAFGRQVPPERMEEVRALYPEVSHPVVCTHERTGRRYLYVNRIFVDRIAGRTRAESL
;
A
#
# COMPACT_ATOMS: atom_id res chain seq x y z
N MET A 1 23.61 -22.01 22.60
CA MET A 1 24.21 -21.71 21.28
C MET A 1 23.57 -22.71 20.32
N GLY A 2 22.64 -22.27 19.50
CA GLY A 2 21.97 -23.10 18.51
C GLY A 2 22.64 -22.84 17.16
N GLU A 3 23.19 -23.88 16.57
CA GLU A 3 23.72 -23.82 15.20
C GLU A 3 22.61 -23.55 14.22
N THR A 4 22.79 -22.55 13.37
CA THR A 4 21.91 -22.26 12.23
C THR A 4 22.45 -23.01 11.04
N GLU A 5 21.86 -24.16 10.73
CA GLU A 5 22.18 -24.91 9.53
C GLU A 5 21.51 -24.24 8.32
N ILE A 6 22.31 -23.71 7.41
CA ILE A 6 21.84 -23.18 6.13
C ILE A 6 21.81 -24.35 5.16
N LEU A 7 20.61 -24.82 4.83
CA LEU A 7 20.41 -25.87 3.82
C LEU A 7 20.52 -25.25 2.42
N ALA A 8 21.52 -25.64 1.66
CA ALA A 8 21.55 -25.39 0.23
C ALA A 8 20.55 -26.34 -0.47
N VAL A 9 19.68 -25.81 -1.28
CA VAL A 9 18.67 -26.59 -2.02
C VAL A 9 19.22 -26.83 -3.42
N ASP A 10 19.79 -28.02 -3.67
CA ASP A 10 20.28 -28.43 -4.98
C ASP A 10 19.27 -29.25 -5.80
N ASP A 11 18.09 -29.58 -5.24
CA ASP A 11 17.04 -30.34 -5.93
C ASP A 11 15.66 -29.72 -5.73
N PRO A 12 15.10 -29.10 -6.77
CA PRO A 12 13.76 -28.53 -6.70
C PRO A 12 12.62 -29.58 -6.59
N SER A 13 12.92 -30.87 -6.72
CA SER A 13 11.95 -31.98 -6.60
C SER A 13 11.96 -32.67 -5.24
N ALA A 14 12.94 -32.39 -4.39
CA ALA A 14 12.96 -32.90 -3.02
C ALA A 14 11.84 -32.23 -2.22
N GLY A 15 10.86 -33.01 -1.79
CA GLY A 15 9.75 -32.55 -0.97
C GLY A 15 10.27 -31.89 0.31
N LEU A 16 10.28 -30.58 0.33
CA LEU A 16 10.63 -29.80 1.50
C LEU A 16 9.58 -30.04 2.58
N GLU A 17 9.89 -30.88 3.55
CA GLU A 17 9.15 -30.95 4.79
C GLU A 17 9.46 -29.68 5.62
N ILE A 18 8.78 -28.59 5.30
CA ILE A 18 8.92 -27.34 6.04
C ILE A 18 8.31 -27.55 7.42
N ARG A 19 9.15 -27.70 8.42
CA ARG A 19 8.72 -27.73 9.82
C ARG A 19 8.04 -26.42 10.16
N ARG A 20 6.71 -26.46 10.36
CA ARG A 20 5.91 -25.33 10.80
C ARG A 20 6.40 -24.88 12.18
N ARG A 21 7.17 -23.80 12.26
CA ARG A 21 7.48 -23.15 13.53
C ARG A 21 6.27 -22.33 13.96
N ARG A 22 5.60 -22.70 15.00
CA ARG A 22 4.65 -21.83 15.70
C ARG A 22 5.46 -20.88 16.59
N VAL A 23 5.35 -19.58 16.33
CA VAL A 23 5.78 -18.57 17.31
C VAL A 23 4.67 -18.47 18.33
N PRO A 24 4.94 -18.72 19.65
CA PRO A 24 3.90 -18.62 20.68
C PRO A 24 3.25 -17.23 20.63
N GLY A 25 1.93 -17.19 20.53
CA GLY A 25 1.13 -15.94 20.51
C GLY A 25 0.85 -15.36 19.12
N TYR A 26 1.45 -15.90 18.04
CA TYR A 26 1.10 -15.50 16.66
C TYR A 26 0.95 -16.74 15.78
N PRO A 27 -0.22 -16.98 15.20
CA PRO A 27 -0.41 -18.07 14.24
C PRO A 27 0.19 -17.68 12.87
N ILE A 28 1.52 -17.44 12.82
CA ILE A 28 2.20 -17.22 11.56
C ILE A 28 2.43 -18.58 10.93
N ASN A 29 1.74 -18.83 9.84
CA ASN A 29 1.95 -19.99 9.01
C ASN A 29 3.15 -19.72 8.09
N LEU A 30 4.34 -20.04 8.55
CA LEU A 30 5.57 -19.99 7.73
C LEU A 30 5.61 -21.25 6.86
N GLY A 31 4.90 -21.23 5.75
CA GLY A 31 4.87 -22.35 4.82
C GLY A 31 4.68 -21.88 3.38
N PRO A 32 4.64 -22.82 2.42
CA PRO A 32 4.26 -22.49 1.05
C PRO A 32 2.93 -21.74 1.05
N VAL A 33 2.85 -20.72 0.20
CA VAL A 33 1.64 -19.90 -0.01
C VAL A 33 0.98 -20.28 -1.35
N PRO A 34 0.35 -21.47 -1.44
CA PRO A 34 -0.15 -22.02 -2.71
C PRO A 34 -1.22 -21.14 -3.34
N HIS A 35 -1.97 -20.37 -2.53
CA HIS A 35 -2.95 -19.40 -3.01
C HIS A 35 -2.34 -18.27 -3.85
N LEU A 36 -1.02 -18.06 -3.80
CA LEU A 36 -0.33 -17.07 -4.64
C LEU A 36 0.15 -17.63 -5.99
N ALA A 37 0.11 -18.95 -6.21
CA ALA A 37 0.74 -19.57 -7.37
C ALA A 37 0.13 -19.11 -8.69
N GLU A 38 -1.19 -19.03 -8.77
CA GLU A 38 -1.91 -18.60 -9.97
C GLU A 38 -1.58 -17.14 -10.31
N GLU A 39 -1.69 -16.25 -9.33
CA GLU A 39 -1.37 -14.83 -9.51
C GLU A 39 0.10 -14.61 -9.91
N ARG A 40 1.02 -15.32 -9.30
CA ARG A 40 2.44 -15.29 -9.71
C ARG A 40 2.62 -15.65 -11.17
N THR A 41 1.99 -16.75 -11.61
CA THR A 41 2.05 -17.19 -13.00
C THR A 41 1.47 -16.13 -13.93
N ARG A 42 0.33 -15.56 -13.59
CA ARG A 42 -0.30 -14.48 -14.34
C ARG A 42 0.63 -13.27 -14.48
N LEU A 43 1.23 -12.82 -13.38
CA LEU A 43 2.12 -11.65 -13.38
C LEU A 43 3.41 -11.88 -14.18
N HIS A 44 3.98 -13.09 -14.12
CA HIS A 44 5.14 -13.45 -14.93
C HIS A 44 4.85 -13.52 -16.44
N GLY A 45 3.58 -13.72 -16.82
CA GLY A 45 3.16 -13.75 -18.22
C GLY A 45 2.85 -12.37 -18.82
N LEU A 46 2.91 -11.30 -18.04
CA LEU A 46 2.68 -9.95 -18.56
C LEU A 46 3.86 -9.44 -19.39
N SER A 47 3.55 -8.75 -20.49
CA SER A 47 4.52 -8.08 -21.34
C SER A 47 4.04 -6.66 -21.64
N TRP A 48 5.00 -5.75 -21.84
CA TRP A 48 4.76 -4.32 -22.00
C TRP A 48 5.49 -3.82 -23.25
N GLU A 49 4.90 -2.86 -23.95
CA GLU A 49 5.48 -2.31 -25.17
C GLU A 49 6.41 -1.12 -24.87
N HIS A 50 6.10 -0.33 -23.84
CA HIS A 50 6.74 0.96 -23.59
C HIS A 50 7.80 0.94 -22.48
N PHE A 51 7.95 -0.17 -21.78
CA PHE A 51 8.94 -0.35 -20.70
C PHE A 51 9.19 -1.83 -20.43
N ASP A 52 10.29 -2.11 -19.75
CA ASP A 52 10.56 -3.43 -19.18
C ASP A 52 10.10 -3.46 -17.72
N ALA A 53 9.49 -4.57 -17.28
CA ALA A 53 9.05 -4.76 -15.91
C ALA A 53 9.79 -5.92 -15.25
N ARG A 54 10.40 -5.65 -14.08
CA ARG A 54 11.06 -6.65 -13.25
C ARG A 54 10.32 -6.77 -11.92
N MET A 55 9.71 -7.92 -11.65
CA MET A 55 9.06 -8.16 -10.37
C MET A 55 10.06 -8.11 -9.21
N LEU A 56 9.67 -7.47 -8.10
CA LEU A 56 10.44 -7.34 -6.87
C LEU A 56 9.95 -8.28 -5.77
N GLY A 57 8.69 -8.68 -5.82
CA GLY A 57 8.06 -9.60 -4.89
C GLY A 57 7.24 -10.66 -5.62
N SER A 58 6.65 -11.58 -4.86
CA SER A 58 5.89 -12.70 -5.44
C SER A 58 4.64 -12.25 -6.18
N THR A 59 3.89 -11.28 -5.62
CA THR A 59 2.63 -10.78 -6.17
C THR A 59 2.48 -9.27 -6.02
N VAL A 60 3.47 -8.60 -5.43
CA VAL A 60 3.48 -7.15 -5.21
C VAL A 60 4.85 -6.58 -5.55
N GLY A 61 4.84 -5.45 -6.24
CA GLY A 61 6.02 -4.69 -6.58
C GLY A 61 6.68 -5.08 -7.89
N ALA A 62 6.84 -4.08 -8.77
CA ALA A 62 7.67 -4.21 -9.97
C ALA A 62 8.47 -2.94 -10.22
N GLU A 63 9.69 -3.10 -10.68
CA GLU A 63 10.51 -2.01 -11.20
C GLU A 63 10.28 -1.90 -12.70
N LEU A 64 9.92 -0.69 -13.14
CA LEU A 64 9.70 -0.37 -14.54
C LEU A 64 10.91 0.43 -15.06
N SER A 65 11.55 -0.06 -16.11
CA SER A 65 12.74 0.55 -16.71
C SER A 65 12.54 0.85 -18.20
N GLY A 66 13.37 1.70 -18.77
CA GLY A 66 13.24 2.10 -20.18
C GLY A 66 12.23 3.23 -20.42
N ILE A 67 11.71 3.85 -19.35
CA ILE A 67 10.76 4.96 -19.41
C ILE A 67 11.29 6.17 -18.62
N ASP A 68 11.11 7.38 -19.15
CA ASP A 68 11.52 8.65 -18.55
C ASP A 68 10.29 9.48 -18.22
N LEU A 69 9.98 9.61 -16.92
CA LEU A 69 8.79 10.31 -16.42
C LEU A 69 8.93 11.84 -16.48
N ALA A 70 10.15 12.36 -16.71
CA ALA A 70 10.37 13.79 -16.94
C ALA A 70 9.88 14.25 -18.32
N ARG A 71 9.63 13.32 -19.23
CA ARG A 71 9.14 13.59 -20.59
C ARG A 71 7.62 13.46 -20.67
N ALA A 72 7.06 14.12 -21.67
CA ALA A 72 5.66 13.90 -22.05
C ALA A 72 5.52 12.48 -22.62
N LEU A 73 4.89 11.59 -21.85
CA LEU A 73 4.62 10.23 -22.27
C LEU A 73 3.37 10.15 -23.15
N PRO A 74 3.39 9.33 -24.22
CA PRO A 74 2.21 9.11 -25.04
C PRO A 74 1.12 8.37 -24.25
N GLU A 75 -0.14 8.58 -24.64
CA GLU A 75 -1.29 7.95 -23.97
C GLU A 75 -1.19 6.42 -23.84
N PRO A 76 -0.72 5.66 -24.84
CA PRO A 76 -0.53 4.22 -24.67
C PRO A 76 0.43 3.86 -23.54
N ALA A 77 1.58 4.57 -23.41
CA ALA A 77 2.53 4.33 -22.33
C ALA A 77 1.92 4.61 -20.94
N ILE A 78 1.15 5.69 -20.80
CA ILE A 78 0.44 6.01 -19.56
C ILE A 78 -0.57 4.90 -19.20
N ARG A 79 -1.33 4.42 -20.20
CA ARG A 79 -2.27 3.31 -19.97
C ARG A 79 -1.55 2.04 -19.54
N GLU A 80 -0.39 1.73 -20.12
CA GLU A 80 0.41 0.58 -19.69
C GLU A 80 0.93 0.74 -18.25
N VAL A 81 1.41 1.93 -17.88
CA VAL A 81 1.83 2.20 -16.50
C VAL A 81 0.65 2.03 -15.53
N GLN A 82 -0.56 2.48 -15.88
CA GLN A 82 -1.76 2.27 -15.07
C GLN A 82 -2.11 0.78 -14.93
N LEU A 83 -2.01 0.01 -16.02
CA LEU A 83 -2.24 -1.44 -16.00
C LEU A 83 -1.17 -2.18 -15.19
N ALA A 84 0.08 -1.74 -15.29
CA ALA A 84 1.17 -2.26 -14.47
C ALA A 84 0.94 -1.98 -12.98
N LEU A 85 0.52 -0.76 -12.63
CA LEU A 85 0.16 -0.41 -11.26
C LEU A 85 -0.99 -1.27 -10.73
N ASP A 86 -2.06 -1.47 -11.50
CA ASP A 86 -3.19 -2.33 -11.10
C ASP A 86 -2.76 -3.80 -10.95
N SER A 87 -1.81 -4.26 -11.75
CA SER A 87 -1.30 -5.63 -11.72
C SER A 87 -0.33 -5.86 -10.58
N TYR A 88 0.70 -5.01 -10.48
CA TYR A 88 1.78 -5.17 -9.49
C TYR A 88 1.50 -4.43 -8.17
N LYS A 89 0.44 -3.59 -8.08
CA LYS A 89 -0.04 -2.85 -6.91
C LYS A 89 0.89 -1.74 -6.42
N VAL A 90 2.18 -1.86 -6.65
CA VAL A 90 3.19 -0.81 -6.52
C VAL A 90 4.22 -0.95 -7.63
N VAL A 91 4.60 0.17 -8.23
CA VAL A 91 5.62 0.22 -9.28
C VAL A 91 6.69 1.24 -8.92
N PHE A 92 7.92 0.92 -9.29
CA PHE A 92 9.10 1.73 -9.00
C PHE A 92 9.77 2.17 -10.30
N PHE A 93 10.23 3.39 -10.31
CA PHE A 93 11.01 3.97 -11.40
C PHE A 93 12.33 4.46 -10.82
N ARG A 94 13.46 3.95 -11.32
CA ARG A 94 14.77 4.39 -10.89
C ARG A 94 15.25 5.57 -11.71
N ASP A 95 16.16 6.35 -11.14
CA ASP A 95 16.94 7.39 -11.82
C ASP A 95 16.08 8.41 -12.57
N GLN A 96 14.96 8.81 -11.97
CA GLN A 96 14.04 9.80 -12.54
C GLN A 96 14.44 11.21 -12.12
N ASP A 97 15.19 11.90 -12.98
CA ASP A 97 15.53 13.31 -12.78
C ASP A 97 14.42 14.21 -13.31
N MET A 98 13.53 14.61 -12.43
CA MET A 98 12.35 15.43 -12.76
C MET A 98 12.23 16.62 -11.82
N THR A 99 11.66 17.71 -12.31
CA THR A 99 11.25 18.85 -11.50
C THR A 99 9.95 18.52 -10.72
N ALA A 100 9.61 19.36 -9.75
CA ALA A 100 8.33 19.26 -9.04
C ALA A 100 7.12 19.40 -9.99
N GLU A 101 7.23 20.28 -11.01
CA GLU A 101 6.19 20.47 -12.01
C GLU A 101 6.00 19.24 -12.91
N GLN A 102 7.10 18.59 -13.31
CA GLN A 102 7.05 17.34 -14.08
C GLN A 102 6.44 16.20 -13.23
N HIS A 103 6.77 16.14 -11.93
CA HIS A 103 6.17 15.19 -11.00
C HIS A 103 4.64 15.39 -10.91
N LEU A 104 4.17 16.62 -10.72
CA LEU A 104 2.74 16.95 -10.74
C LEU A 104 2.10 16.65 -12.10
N GLY A 105 2.80 16.97 -13.20
CA GLY A 105 2.33 16.69 -14.57
C GLY A 105 2.12 15.19 -14.79
N PHE A 106 3.05 14.35 -14.35
CA PHE A 106 2.88 12.91 -14.39
C PHE A 106 1.74 12.44 -13.48
N ALA A 107 1.66 12.96 -12.26
CA ALA A 107 0.61 12.56 -11.30
C ALA A 107 -0.80 12.87 -11.82
N ARG A 108 -1.02 14.00 -12.50
CA ARG A 108 -2.31 14.38 -13.11
C ARG A 108 -2.80 13.40 -14.19
N ARG A 109 -1.92 12.54 -14.72
CA ARG A 109 -2.31 11.48 -15.66
C ARG A 109 -3.07 10.33 -14.99
N PHE A 110 -3.08 10.28 -13.65
CA PHE A 110 -3.76 9.25 -12.85
C PHE A 110 -5.08 9.75 -12.25
N GLY A 111 -5.32 11.06 -12.25
CA GLY A 111 -6.53 11.67 -11.73
C GLY A 111 -6.29 13.07 -11.17
N GLU A 112 -7.30 13.60 -10.50
CA GLU A 112 -7.21 14.87 -9.77
C GLU A 112 -6.27 14.70 -8.57
N LEU A 113 -5.46 15.74 -8.32
CA LEU A 113 -4.51 15.74 -7.21
C LEU A 113 -5.21 16.23 -5.94
N GLU A 114 -4.88 15.59 -4.82
CA GLU A 114 -5.39 15.98 -3.51
C GLU A 114 -4.47 17.00 -2.84
N VAL A 115 -5.06 18.01 -2.19
CA VAL A 115 -4.39 18.87 -1.21
C VAL A 115 -4.69 18.30 0.17
N HIS A 116 -3.65 17.81 0.87
CA HIS A 116 -3.84 17.15 2.15
C HIS A 116 -4.08 18.17 3.28
N PRO A 117 -5.20 18.09 4.03
CA PRO A 117 -5.61 19.15 4.95
C PRO A 117 -4.79 19.23 6.24
N PHE A 118 -4.07 18.17 6.61
CA PHE A 118 -3.33 18.07 7.87
C PHE A 118 -1.80 18.16 7.72
N PHE A 119 -1.31 18.25 6.49
CA PHE A 119 0.12 18.46 6.24
C PHE A 119 0.39 19.87 5.74
N PRO A 120 1.54 20.46 6.11
CA PRO A 120 1.95 21.73 5.56
C PRO A 120 2.04 21.65 4.04
N SER A 121 1.30 22.48 3.34
CA SER A 121 1.37 22.60 1.90
C SER A 121 2.34 23.69 1.48
N ASN A 122 2.95 23.51 0.33
CA ASN A 122 3.67 24.58 -0.35
C ASN A 122 2.65 25.54 -1.00
N GLU A 123 2.76 26.85 -0.76
CA GLU A 123 1.82 27.84 -1.34
C GLU A 123 1.77 27.78 -2.88
N MET A 124 2.88 27.47 -3.54
CA MET A 124 2.96 27.40 -5.00
C MET A 124 2.49 26.06 -5.57
N GLN A 125 2.59 24.98 -4.82
CA GLN A 125 2.28 23.60 -5.21
C GLN A 125 1.65 22.87 -4.04
N PRO A 126 0.40 23.22 -3.68
CA PRO A 126 -0.24 22.70 -2.46
C PRO A 126 -0.47 21.18 -2.47
N GLU A 127 -0.45 20.55 -3.64
CA GLU A 127 -0.60 19.10 -3.81
C GLU A 127 0.69 18.33 -3.47
N LEU A 128 1.85 19.03 -3.37
CA LEU A 128 3.11 18.41 -3.00
C LEU A 128 3.38 18.54 -1.50
N VAL A 129 3.40 17.41 -0.82
CA VAL A 129 3.84 17.32 0.58
C VAL A 129 5.28 16.85 0.61
N LYS A 130 6.15 17.59 1.29
CA LYS A 130 7.55 17.21 1.50
C LYS A 130 7.73 16.61 2.89
N PHE A 131 8.17 15.37 2.95
CA PHE A 131 8.58 14.70 4.18
C PHE A 131 10.11 14.70 4.29
N THR A 132 10.62 15.11 5.42
CA THR A 132 12.04 14.96 5.78
C THR A 132 12.12 14.17 7.07
N LYS A 133 12.82 13.04 7.03
CA LYS A 133 13.09 12.21 8.21
C LYS A 133 14.58 12.19 8.48
N GLY A 134 14.97 12.13 9.73
CA GLY A 134 16.36 12.11 10.15
C GLY A 134 16.48 11.67 11.58
N VAL A 135 17.70 11.73 12.12
CA VAL A 135 18.03 11.29 13.49
C VAL A 135 17.16 12.00 14.54
N ASP A 136 16.86 13.29 14.31
CA ASP A 136 16.09 14.13 15.24
C ASP A 136 14.60 14.19 14.93
N THR A 137 14.15 13.58 13.81
CA THR A 137 12.75 13.56 13.40
C THR A 137 12.27 12.13 13.30
N GLY A 138 11.76 11.58 14.42
CA GLY A 138 11.15 10.25 14.44
C GLY A 138 9.94 10.15 13.51
N GLY A 139 9.77 8.99 12.86
CA GLY A 139 8.60 8.70 12.03
C GLY A 139 7.44 8.18 12.88
N TYR A 140 6.22 8.61 12.54
CA TYR A 140 4.98 8.04 13.10
C TYR A 140 4.49 6.87 12.26
N GLU A 141 5.05 6.75 11.04
CA GLU A 141 4.50 5.97 9.93
C GLU A 141 4.92 4.49 9.98
N ASN A 142 5.49 4.05 11.08
CA ASN A 142 5.90 2.67 11.26
C ASN A 142 4.69 1.74 11.57
N GLN A 143 3.62 1.91 10.80
CA GLN A 143 2.39 1.11 10.87
C GLN A 143 1.83 0.86 9.48
N TRP A 144 1.27 -0.33 9.29
CA TRP A 144 0.56 -0.66 8.06
C TRP A 144 -0.67 0.23 7.87
N HIS A 145 -0.74 0.91 6.73
CA HIS A 145 -1.88 1.77 6.38
C HIS A 145 -2.07 1.84 4.86
N HIS A 146 -3.21 2.34 4.49
CA HIS A 146 -3.53 2.88 3.19
C HIS A 146 -3.87 4.36 3.39
N ASP A 147 -3.34 5.23 2.54
CA ASP A 147 -3.51 6.67 2.70
C ASP A 147 -4.97 7.11 2.60
N VAL A 148 -5.30 8.14 3.37
CA VAL A 148 -6.57 8.89 3.36
C VAL A 148 -7.86 8.06 3.35
N THR A 149 -7.86 6.85 3.93
CA THR A 149 -9.05 5.99 3.98
C THR A 149 -10.18 6.56 4.83
N TRP A 150 -9.94 7.63 5.56
CA TRP A 150 -10.93 8.43 6.28
C TRP A 150 -11.75 9.37 5.37
N ARG A 151 -11.48 9.39 4.06
CA ARG A 151 -12.28 10.05 3.04
C ARG A 151 -13.39 9.13 2.52
N GLU A 152 -14.53 9.69 2.14
CA GLU A 152 -15.60 8.96 1.44
C GLU A 152 -15.09 8.40 0.11
N ARG A 153 -14.24 9.19 -0.58
CA ARG A 153 -13.52 8.79 -1.79
C ARG A 153 -12.03 8.92 -1.54
N PRO A 154 -11.37 7.85 -1.09
CA PRO A 154 -9.94 7.86 -0.85
C PRO A 154 -9.14 8.04 -2.14
N SER A 155 -7.91 8.54 -2.02
CA SER A 155 -6.99 8.63 -3.16
C SER A 155 -6.72 7.24 -3.73
N ARG A 156 -6.80 7.12 -5.04
CA ARG A 156 -6.58 5.85 -5.75
C ARG A 156 -5.14 5.36 -5.62
N SER A 157 -4.20 6.28 -5.63
CA SER A 157 -2.77 6.00 -5.56
C SER A 157 -2.01 7.18 -4.99
N THR A 158 -0.84 6.91 -4.44
CA THR A 158 0.11 7.92 -3.98
C THR A 158 1.39 7.80 -4.81
N ILE A 159 1.94 8.92 -5.26
CA ILE A 159 3.19 8.97 -6.01
C ILE A 159 4.24 9.63 -5.12
N LEU A 160 5.22 8.84 -4.70
CA LEU A 160 6.34 9.29 -3.87
C LEU A 160 7.58 9.46 -4.72
N ARG A 161 8.29 10.58 -4.55
CA ARG A 161 9.61 10.79 -5.12
C ARG A 161 10.62 10.92 -3.98
N ALA A 162 11.57 10.01 -3.94
CA ALA A 162 12.70 10.10 -3.04
C ALA A 162 13.72 11.11 -3.59
N LEU A 163 14.08 12.13 -2.81
CA LEU A 163 15.10 13.13 -3.14
C LEU A 163 16.44 12.79 -2.49
N GLU A 164 16.38 12.24 -1.29
CA GLU A 164 17.52 11.81 -0.50
C GLU A 164 17.12 10.55 0.26
N VAL A 165 17.92 9.52 0.16
CA VAL A 165 17.74 8.26 0.88
C VAL A 165 19.04 7.88 1.60
N PRO A 166 18.98 7.34 2.81
CA PRO A 166 20.17 6.88 3.51
C PRO A 166 20.72 5.61 2.84
N ASP A 167 22.02 5.36 3.03
CA ASP A 167 22.68 4.13 2.53
C ASP A 167 22.12 2.88 3.20
N VAL A 168 21.63 3.00 4.44
CA VAL A 168 21.10 1.89 5.24
C VAL A 168 19.86 2.32 6.00
N GLY A 169 18.82 1.50 5.94
CA GLY A 169 17.56 1.72 6.67
C GLY A 169 16.61 2.68 5.96
N GLY A 170 15.49 2.97 6.62
CA GLY A 170 14.45 3.83 6.06
C GLY A 170 13.60 3.15 4.97
N ASP A 171 13.61 1.82 4.92
CA ASP A 171 12.86 1.05 3.92
C ASP A 171 11.36 1.28 4.03
N THR A 172 10.70 1.39 2.87
CA THR A 172 9.23 1.36 2.77
C THR A 172 8.78 -0.05 2.45
N LEU A 173 7.92 -0.60 3.30
CA LEU A 173 7.37 -1.94 3.15
C LEU A 173 5.98 -1.88 2.52
N PHE A 174 5.67 -2.82 1.64
CA PHE A 174 4.37 -2.95 0.99
C PHE A 174 3.75 -4.31 1.24
N ALA A 175 2.44 -4.36 1.49
CA ALA A 175 1.67 -5.58 1.66
C ALA A 175 0.65 -5.73 0.54
N ASP A 176 0.56 -6.94 -0.04
CA ASP A 176 -0.49 -7.29 -1.01
C ASP A 176 -1.78 -7.65 -0.28
N MET A 177 -2.72 -6.71 -0.25
CA MET A 177 -4.01 -6.90 0.42
C MET A 177 -4.96 -7.83 -0.34
N CYS A 178 -4.73 -8.09 -1.63
CA CYS A 178 -5.41 -9.17 -2.37
C CYS A 178 -4.89 -10.54 -1.88
N ALA A 179 -3.58 -10.70 -1.80
CA ALA A 179 -2.97 -11.92 -1.29
C ALA A 179 -3.34 -12.17 0.19
N ALA A 180 -3.44 -11.10 0.99
CA ALA A 180 -3.91 -11.18 2.37
C ALA A 180 -5.34 -11.72 2.45
N TYR A 181 -6.25 -11.25 1.60
CA TYR A 181 -7.61 -11.76 1.51
C TYR A 181 -7.64 -13.22 1.03
N ASP A 182 -6.94 -13.55 -0.04
CA ASP A 182 -6.89 -14.90 -0.61
C ASP A 182 -6.31 -15.93 0.39
N GLY A 183 -5.45 -15.49 1.30
CA GLY A 183 -4.82 -16.31 2.33
C GLY A 183 -5.61 -16.44 3.63
N LEU A 184 -6.76 -15.79 3.75
CA LEU A 184 -7.61 -15.94 4.93
C LEU A 184 -8.15 -17.37 5.06
N PRO A 185 -8.22 -17.93 6.27
CA PRO A 185 -9.07 -19.09 6.55
C PRO A 185 -10.52 -18.83 6.13
N GLU A 186 -11.22 -19.87 5.71
CA GLU A 186 -12.57 -19.74 5.12
C GLU A 186 -13.57 -19.05 6.06
N ASP A 187 -13.55 -19.41 7.34
CA ASP A 187 -14.39 -18.84 8.39
C ASP A 187 -14.14 -17.34 8.57
N LEU A 188 -12.89 -16.91 8.58
CA LEU A 188 -12.52 -15.48 8.67
C LEU A 188 -12.85 -14.74 7.36
N ARG A 189 -12.72 -15.39 6.22
CA ARG A 189 -13.07 -14.80 4.93
C ARG A 189 -14.56 -14.50 4.84
N VAL A 190 -15.39 -15.48 5.21
CA VAL A 190 -16.85 -15.33 5.24
C VAL A 190 -17.27 -14.25 6.25
N GLU A 191 -16.65 -14.20 7.43
CA GLU A 191 -16.93 -13.15 8.41
C GLU A 191 -16.54 -11.77 7.86
N ALA A 192 -15.34 -11.63 7.31
CA ALA A 192 -14.82 -10.36 6.80
C ALA A 192 -15.69 -9.76 5.67
N GLU A 193 -16.26 -10.61 4.81
CA GLU A 193 -17.11 -10.16 3.70
C GLU A 193 -18.38 -9.44 4.13
N GLY A 194 -18.89 -9.75 5.32
CA GLY A 194 -20.08 -9.10 5.89
C GLY A 194 -19.79 -7.86 6.72
N LEU A 195 -18.52 -7.53 6.97
CA LEU A 195 -18.14 -6.46 7.87
C LEU A 195 -17.97 -5.11 7.17
N THR A 196 -18.28 -4.05 7.92
CA THR A 196 -18.03 -2.66 7.56
C THR A 196 -17.13 -2.04 8.63
N ALA A 197 -16.09 -1.35 8.20
CA ALA A 197 -15.18 -0.61 9.07
C ALA A 197 -15.53 0.89 9.08
N ILE A 198 -15.48 1.51 10.24
CA ILE A 198 -15.63 2.95 10.43
C ILE A 198 -14.24 3.55 10.44
N HIS A 199 -13.98 4.48 9.54
CA HIS A 199 -12.72 5.18 9.40
C HIS A 199 -12.84 6.63 9.88
N SER A 200 -11.79 7.12 10.54
CA SER A 200 -11.74 8.48 11.08
C SER A 200 -10.34 9.07 10.93
N PHE A 201 -10.27 10.35 10.62
CA PHE A 201 -9.01 11.11 10.62
C PHE A 201 -8.43 11.27 12.02
N GLU A 202 -9.27 11.22 13.07
CA GLU A 202 -8.90 11.57 14.44
C GLU A 202 -7.80 10.67 15.01
N ARG A 203 -7.77 9.41 14.62
CA ARG A 203 -6.72 8.48 15.11
C ARG A 203 -5.31 8.91 14.70
N ALA A 204 -5.17 9.44 13.49
CA ALA A 204 -3.89 9.88 12.95
C ALA A 204 -3.62 11.36 13.24
N PHE A 205 -4.61 12.21 13.06
CA PHE A 205 -4.44 13.66 13.02
C PHE A 205 -5.15 14.40 14.16
N GLY A 206 -5.96 13.72 14.96
CA GLY A 206 -6.75 14.38 16.01
C GLY A 206 -5.91 15.19 17.01
N ARG A 207 -4.68 14.73 17.31
CA ARG A 207 -3.77 15.45 18.20
C ARG A 207 -3.19 16.76 17.61
N GLN A 208 -3.26 16.92 16.29
CA GLN A 208 -2.80 18.10 15.57
C GLN A 208 -3.89 19.17 15.47
N VAL A 209 -5.15 18.78 15.72
CA VAL A 209 -6.30 19.69 15.69
C VAL A 209 -6.46 20.33 17.06
N PRO A 210 -6.47 21.68 17.16
CA PRO A 210 -6.77 22.37 18.39
C PRO A 210 -8.16 21.96 18.95
N PRO A 211 -8.30 21.74 20.27
CA PRO A 211 -9.54 21.25 20.86
C PRO A 211 -10.77 22.11 20.50
N GLU A 212 -10.59 23.43 20.44
CA GLU A 212 -11.62 24.39 20.09
C GLU A 212 -12.09 24.31 18.63
N ARG A 213 -11.29 23.70 17.75
CA ARG A 213 -11.60 23.50 16.35
C ARG A 213 -12.07 22.08 16.01
N MET A 214 -12.00 21.17 16.97
CA MET A 214 -12.27 19.76 16.73
C MET A 214 -13.67 19.50 16.17
N GLU A 215 -14.70 20.22 16.68
CA GLU A 215 -16.06 20.05 16.22
C GLU A 215 -16.25 20.55 14.77
N GLU A 216 -15.64 21.69 14.43
CA GLU A 216 -15.58 22.19 13.05
C GLU A 216 -14.92 21.17 12.10
N VAL A 217 -13.78 20.62 12.51
CA VAL A 217 -13.03 19.65 11.68
C VAL A 217 -13.78 18.33 11.53
N ARG A 218 -14.47 17.87 12.58
CA ARG A 218 -15.38 16.71 12.48
C ARG A 218 -16.54 16.93 11.50
N ALA A 219 -17.07 18.13 11.45
CA ALA A 219 -18.13 18.47 10.50
C ALA A 219 -17.60 18.47 9.05
N LEU A 220 -16.35 18.90 8.83
CA LEU A 220 -15.69 18.87 7.52
C LEU A 220 -15.28 17.47 7.10
N TYR A 221 -14.87 16.64 8.06
CA TYR A 221 -14.34 15.28 7.84
C TYR A 221 -15.05 14.30 8.79
N PRO A 222 -16.35 14.01 8.54
CA PRO A 222 -17.09 13.05 9.36
C PRO A 222 -16.50 11.64 9.24
N GLU A 223 -16.82 10.79 10.20
CA GLU A 223 -16.55 9.37 10.08
C GLU A 223 -17.18 8.80 8.80
N VAL A 224 -16.43 7.93 8.12
CA VAL A 224 -16.91 7.27 6.90
C VAL A 224 -16.89 5.75 7.08
N SER A 225 -17.76 5.09 6.32
CA SER A 225 -17.90 3.64 6.36
C SER A 225 -17.38 3.03 5.07
N HIS A 226 -16.49 2.05 5.20
CA HIS A 226 -16.03 1.25 4.07
C HIS A 226 -16.21 -0.24 4.35
N PRO A 227 -16.53 -1.07 3.33
CA PRO A 227 -16.49 -2.52 3.48
C PRO A 227 -15.10 -2.99 3.92
N VAL A 228 -15.03 -3.99 4.79
CA VAL A 228 -13.75 -4.62 5.17
C VAL A 228 -13.13 -5.35 3.98
N VAL A 229 -13.96 -5.90 3.11
CA VAL A 229 -13.54 -6.52 1.84
C VAL A 229 -14.08 -5.69 0.68
N CYS A 230 -13.17 -5.18 -0.14
CA CYS A 230 -13.50 -4.45 -1.36
C CYS A 230 -13.15 -5.26 -2.61
N THR A 231 -13.74 -4.85 -3.74
CA THR A 231 -13.39 -5.38 -5.06
C THR A 231 -12.69 -4.30 -5.87
N HIS A 232 -11.52 -4.59 -6.39
CA HIS A 232 -10.78 -3.66 -7.24
C HIS A 232 -11.48 -3.55 -8.60
N GLU A 233 -11.93 -2.35 -8.95
CA GLU A 233 -12.82 -2.11 -10.10
C GLU A 233 -12.25 -2.62 -11.44
N ARG A 234 -10.95 -2.49 -11.67
CA ARG A 234 -10.32 -2.82 -12.96
C ARG A 234 -9.85 -4.27 -13.04
N THR A 235 -9.46 -4.88 -11.91
CA THR A 235 -8.96 -6.25 -11.89
C THR A 235 -10.00 -7.27 -11.43
N GLY A 236 -11.08 -6.83 -10.81
CA GLY A 236 -12.11 -7.68 -10.20
C GLY A 236 -11.63 -8.44 -8.95
N ARG A 237 -10.39 -8.22 -8.52
CA ARG A 237 -9.84 -8.93 -7.35
C ARG A 237 -10.39 -8.37 -6.05
N ARG A 238 -10.63 -9.28 -5.10
CA ARG A 238 -11.02 -8.95 -3.74
C ARG A 238 -9.78 -8.60 -2.92
N TYR A 239 -9.90 -7.64 -2.00
CA TYR A 239 -8.82 -7.24 -1.11
C TYR A 239 -9.36 -6.77 0.24
N LEU A 240 -8.54 -6.87 1.29
CA LEU A 240 -8.86 -6.32 2.60
C LEU A 240 -8.60 -4.81 2.62
N TYR A 241 -9.63 -4.07 3.06
CA TYR A 241 -9.57 -2.61 3.14
C TYR A 241 -9.66 -2.13 4.57
N VAL A 242 -8.71 -2.55 5.39
CA VAL A 242 -8.58 -2.19 6.80
C VAL A 242 -7.15 -1.81 7.13
N ASN A 243 -6.97 -0.87 8.04
CA ASN A 243 -5.66 -0.49 8.55
C ASN A 243 -5.78 0.02 10.00
N ARG A 244 -4.68 -0.02 10.75
CA ARG A 244 -4.69 0.37 12.17
C ARG A 244 -4.61 1.88 12.41
N ILE A 245 -4.31 2.68 11.38
CA ILE A 245 -4.18 4.13 11.50
C ILE A 245 -5.53 4.81 11.45
N PHE A 246 -6.37 4.45 10.49
CA PHE A 246 -7.62 5.16 10.22
C PHE A 246 -8.87 4.40 10.64
N VAL A 247 -8.83 3.06 10.74
CA VAL A 247 -10.00 2.31 11.23
C VAL A 247 -10.17 2.55 12.72
N ASP A 248 -11.31 3.11 13.08
CA ASP A 248 -11.70 3.34 14.46
C ASP A 248 -12.31 2.08 15.08
N ARG A 249 -13.27 1.47 14.39
CA ARG A 249 -13.99 0.28 14.83
C ARG A 249 -14.68 -0.42 13.67
N ILE A 250 -15.11 -1.64 13.90
CA ILE A 250 -16.08 -2.34 13.06
C ILE A 250 -17.48 -1.85 13.41
N ALA A 251 -18.31 -1.60 12.42
CA ALA A 251 -19.69 -1.14 12.62
C ALA A 251 -20.47 -2.13 13.51
N GLY A 252 -21.16 -1.60 14.51
CA GLY A 252 -21.91 -2.41 15.48
C GLY A 252 -21.06 -3.06 16.57
N ARG A 253 -19.73 -2.85 16.57
CA ARG A 253 -18.81 -3.32 17.61
C ARG A 253 -18.16 -2.13 18.33
N THR A 254 -17.76 -2.35 19.59
CA THR A 254 -16.90 -1.40 20.30
C THR A 254 -15.48 -1.43 19.73
N ARG A 255 -14.66 -0.42 20.08
CA ARG A 255 -13.24 -0.41 19.71
C ARG A 255 -12.49 -1.64 20.23
N ALA A 256 -12.81 -2.08 21.46
CA ALA A 256 -12.18 -3.25 22.07
C ALA A 256 -12.53 -4.56 21.35
N GLU A 257 -13.77 -4.68 20.85
CA GLU A 257 -14.23 -5.85 20.08
C GLU A 257 -13.75 -5.82 18.62
N SER A 258 -13.24 -4.68 18.18
CA SER A 258 -12.75 -4.47 16.82
C SER A 258 -11.23 -4.70 16.65
N LEU A 259 -10.50 -4.92 17.75
CA LEU A 259 -9.07 -5.17 17.80
C LEU A 259 -8.75 -6.66 17.79
#